data_9de3c8aba18eebe6253a5671c3e20c69
#
_entry.id   9de3c8aba18eebe6253a5671c3e20c69
#
_cell.length_a   1.000
_cell.length_b   1.000
_cell.length_c   1.000
_cell.angle_alpha   90.00
_cell.angle_beta   90.00
_cell.angle_gamma   90.00
#
_symmetry.space_group_name_H-M   'P 1'
#
loop_
_entity.id
_entity.type
_entity.pdbx_description
1 polymer ?
#
loop_
_entity_poly.entity_id
_entity_poly.type
_entity_poly.pdbx_seq_one_letter_code
_entity_poly.pdbx_strand_id
1 'polypeptide(L)'
;KLLKEEKIVDLVVGPDSYKDLPNLLNEVEHNQKAVNVILSKSETYGDISPVRIHNNGINAFVSITRGCDNMCTFCVVPFTRGRERSRNPDSILREIDELNQKGYREITLLGQNVDSYLWYGGGPKKDFKKATNEQKKNSVNFSSLLNLVASSFPEIRIRFSTSNPQDMTIEVIETMSRYENICNYIHLPIQSGSDRILKKMNRLRTRKEYIDI
;
A
#
# COMPACT_ATOMS: atom_id res chain seq x y z
N LYS A 1 0.95 27.17 -6.76
CA LYS A 1 -0.29 27.78 -7.27
C LYS A 1 -1.26 28.01 -6.11
N LEU A 2 -1.73 26.99 -5.39
CA LEU A 2 -2.69 27.14 -4.29
C LEU A 2 -2.30 28.20 -3.26
N LEU A 3 -1.08 28.16 -2.73
CA LEU A 3 -0.61 29.13 -1.72
C LEU A 3 -0.48 30.57 -2.22
N LYS A 4 -0.34 30.77 -3.56
CA LYS A 4 -0.19 32.10 -4.15
C LYS A 4 -1.52 32.71 -4.58
N GLU A 5 -2.43 31.87 -5.08
CA GLU A 5 -3.69 32.29 -5.69
C GLU A 5 -4.86 32.20 -4.71
N GLU A 6 -4.84 31.19 -3.81
CA GLU A 6 -5.91 30.97 -2.84
C GLU A 6 -5.56 31.58 -1.48
N LYS A 7 -6.30 32.63 -1.10
CA LYS A 7 -6.07 33.33 0.17
C LYS A 7 -6.44 32.50 1.40
N ILE A 8 -7.30 31.50 1.22
CA ILE A 8 -7.79 30.63 2.30
C ILE A 8 -6.88 29.42 2.58
N VAL A 9 -5.80 29.25 1.80
CA VAL A 9 -4.87 28.14 1.96
C VAL A 9 -3.58 28.64 2.57
N ASP A 10 -3.25 28.21 3.77
CA ASP A 10 -2.03 28.56 4.50
C ASP A 10 -1.03 27.40 4.54
N LEU A 11 -1.50 26.14 4.41
CA LEU A 11 -0.69 24.94 4.51
C LEU A 11 -0.99 23.96 3.36
N VAL A 12 0.09 23.40 2.74
CA VAL A 12 0.00 22.30 1.77
C VAL A 12 0.99 21.20 2.17
N VAL A 13 0.48 20.03 2.51
CA VAL A 13 1.30 18.87 2.95
C VAL A 13 1.09 17.68 2.02
N GLY A 14 2.18 17.14 1.52
CA GLY A 14 2.19 15.92 0.74
C GLY A 14 2.06 14.66 1.60
N PRO A 15 1.70 13.51 1.00
CA PRO A 15 1.43 12.27 1.74
C PRO A 15 2.67 11.68 2.45
N ASP A 16 3.87 12.10 2.10
CA ASP A 16 5.11 11.61 2.72
C ASP A 16 5.74 12.63 3.70
N SER A 17 5.00 13.72 4.01
CA SER A 17 5.49 14.81 4.87
C SER A 17 4.71 14.93 6.18
N TYR A 18 3.94 13.90 6.59
CA TYR A 18 3.12 13.97 7.82
C TYR A 18 3.96 14.11 9.10
N LYS A 19 5.18 13.57 9.13
CA LYS A 19 6.10 13.75 10.26
C LYS A 19 6.57 15.18 10.45
N ASP A 20 6.55 15.99 9.38
CA ASP A 20 6.92 17.40 9.37
C ASP A 20 5.75 18.33 9.71
N LEU A 21 4.54 17.78 9.85
CA LEU A 21 3.33 18.57 10.09
C LEU A 21 3.43 19.50 11.32
N PRO A 22 4.02 19.10 12.47
CA PRO A 22 4.17 20.00 13.62
C PRO A 22 5.01 21.25 13.27
N ASN A 23 6.11 21.11 12.52
CA ASN A 23 6.95 22.24 12.11
C ASN A 23 6.19 23.16 11.16
N LEU A 24 5.49 22.58 10.17
CA LEU A 24 4.72 23.35 9.19
C LEU A 24 3.55 24.10 9.82
N LEU A 25 2.91 23.55 10.86
CA LEU A 25 1.88 24.22 11.63
C LEU A 25 2.48 25.40 12.41
N ASN A 26 3.64 25.24 13.01
CA ASN A 26 4.33 26.32 13.71
C ASN A 26 4.68 27.48 12.77
N GLU A 27 5.09 27.22 11.51
CA GLU A 27 5.29 28.27 10.49
C GLU A 27 3.98 29.04 10.22
N VAL A 28 2.85 28.33 10.09
CA VAL A 28 1.54 28.96 9.85
C VAL A 28 1.11 29.80 11.04
N GLU A 29 1.33 29.34 12.28
CA GLU A 29 1.03 30.09 13.50
C GLU A 29 1.83 31.42 13.59
N HIS A 30 3.01 31.47 12.94
CA HIS A 30 3.80 32.68 12.78
C HIS A 30 3.47 33.51 11.51
N ASN A 31 2.25 33.33 10.97
CA ASN A 31 1.74 34.01 9.78
C ASN A 31 2.56 33.75 8.49
N GLN A 32 3.23 32.61 8.40
CA GLN A 32 3.93 32.19 7.19
C GLN A 32 3.09 31.13 6.45
N LYS A 33 3.20 31.09 5.12
CA LYS A 33 2.59 30.00 4.34
C LYS A 33 3.57 28.84 4.23
N ALA A 34 3.14 27.65 4.64
CA ALA A 34 3.98 26.46 4.70
C ALA A 34 3.66 25.44 3.60
N VAL A 35 4.71 24.80 3.04
CA VAL A 35 4.54 23.76 2.04
C VAL A 35 5.62 22.69 2.15
N ASN A 36 5.20 21.41 2.22
CA ASN A 36 6.08 20.28 2.04
C ASN A 36 5.34 19.18 1.25
N VAL A 37 5.76 18.99 -0.02
CA VAL A 37 5.17 18.01 -0.94
C VAL A 37 6.24 17.01 -1.46
N ILE A 38 7.27 16.77 -0.68
CA ILE A 38 8.35 15.85 -1.02
C ILE A 38 7.79 14.42 -1.12
N LEU A 39 8.22 13.70 -2.16
CA LEU A 39 7.96 12.28 -2.31
C LEU A 39 9.17 11.49 -1.79
N SER A 40 9.00 10.83 -0.67
CA SER A 40 10.04 10.01 -0.04
C SER A 40 10.32 8.74 -0.85
N LYS A 41 11.57 8.26 -0.77
CA LYS A 41 11.96 6.95 -1.34
C LYS A 41 11.89 5.83 -0.31
N SER A 42 11.77 6.13 0.98
CA SER A 42 11.84 5.15 2.08
C SER A 42 10.65 5.22 3.04
N GLU A 43 9.96 6.36 3.14
CA GLU A 43 8.89 6.53 4.14
C GLU A 43 7.70 5.60 3.89
N THR A 44 7.36 4.80 4.88
CA THR A 44 6.21 3.90 4.87
C THR A 44 5.29 4.11 6.08
N TYR A 45 5.70 4.99 7.02
CA TYR A 45 5.04 5.21 8.32
C TYR A 45 4.86 3.92 9.15
N GLY A 46 5.77 2.97 8.95
CA GLY A 46 5.75 1.70 9.68
C GLY A 46 6.10 1.81 11.17
N ASP A 47 6.61 2.96 11.59
CA ASP A 47 6.97 3.32 12.96
C ASP A 47 5.89 4.13 13.68
N ILE A 48 4.76 4.42 13.02
CA ILE A 48 3.66 5.20 13.59
C ILE A 48 2.41 4.33 13.69
N SER A 49 1.92 4.12 14.91
CA SER A 49 0.61 3.49 15.14
C SER A 49 -0.50 4.48 14.81
N PRO A 50 -1.38 4.20 13.83
CA PRO A 50 -2.45 5.11 13.45
C PRO A 50 -3.48 5.31 14.57
N VAL A 51 -3.86 6.56 14.83
CA VAL A 51 -5.00 6.88 15.70
C VAL A 51 -6.29 6.73 14.89
N ARG A 52 -7.17 5.83 15.34
CA ARG A 52 -8.46 5.54 14.70
C ARG A 52 -9.58 6.24 15.46
N ILE A 53 -9.94 7.46 15.01
CA ILE A 53 -10.91 8.33 15.68
C ILE A 53 -12.34 7.78 15.51
N HIS A 54 -12.68 7.32 14.31
CA HIS A 54 -13.99 6.73 13.99
C HIS A 54 -13.79 5.28 13.59
N ASN A 55 -14.06 4.36 14.50
CA ASN A 55 -14.01 2.93 14.24
C ASN A 55 -15.21 2.24 14.90
N ASN A 56 -15.63 1.13 14.31
CA ASN A 56 -16.66 0.27 14.88
C ASN A 56 -16.12 -0.77 15.86
N GLY A 57 -14.80 -0.76 16.13
CA GLY A 57 -14.12 -1.75 16.97
C GLY A 57 -14.04 -3.16 16.38
N ILE A 58 -14.50 -3.36 15.12
CA ILE A 58 -14.61 -4.67 14.48
C ILE A 58 -13.56 -4.82 13.37
N ASN A 59 -13.50 -3.84 12.44
CA ASN A 59 -12.60 -3.89 11.31
C ASN A 59 -11.58 -2.75 11.33
N ALA A 60 -10.39 -3.00 10.76
CA ALA A 60 -9.37 -1.98 10.58
C ALA A 60 -8.63 -2.14 9.25
N PHE A 61 -8.13 -1.02 8.74
CA PHE A 61 -7.26 -0.98 7.57
C PHE A 61 -5.80 -0.91 8.00
N VAL A 62 -4.95 -1.74 7.39
CA VAL A 62 -3.50 -1.77 7.62
C VAL A 62 -2.79 -1.53 6.30
N SER A 63 -2.09 -0.41 6.20
CA SER A 63 -1.32 -0.07 5.00
C SER A 63 -0.05 -0.91 4.92
N ILE A 64 0.15 -1.63 3.82
CA ILE A 64 1.32 -2.49 3.59
C ILE A 64 2.26 -1.96 2.51
N THR A 65 1.73 -1.18 1.54
CA THR A 65 2.51 -0.55 0.48
C THR A 65 2.14 0.91 0.30
N ARG A 66 3.06 1.71 -0.24
CA ARG A 66 2.85 3.11 -0.61
C ARG A 66 3.45 3.37 -1.99
N GLY A 67 2.78 4.22 -2.77
CA GLY A 67 3.16 4.49 -4.15
C GLY A 67 2.82 3.34 -5.10
N CYS A 68 3.11 3.51 -6.37
CA CYS A 68 2.86 2.48 -7.39
C CYS A 68 3.81 2.66 -8.56
N ASP A 69 4.40 1.58 -9.04
CA ASP A 69 5.30 1.58 -10.20
C ASP A 69 4.57 1.25 -11.51
N ASN A 70 3.27 0.92 -11.46
CA ASN A 70 2.42 0.70 -12.63
C ASN A 70 2.02 2.04 -13.24
N MET A 71 2.73 2.51 -14.25
CA MET A 71 2.51 3.77 -14.93
C MET A 71 1.26 3.75 -15.85
N CYS A 72 0.09 3.37 -15.30
CA CYS A 72 -1.16 3.39 -16.05
C CYS A 72 -1.49 4.81 -16.51
N THR A 73 -1.84 5.00 -17.79
CA THR A 73 -1.95 6.33 -18.42
C THR A 73 -3.02 7.24 -17.84
N PHE A 74 -3.99 6.69 -17.13
CA PHE A 74 -5.09 7.42 -16.48
C PHE A 74 -4.86 7.67 -14.98
N CYS A 75 -3.73 7.19 -14.42
CA CYS A 75 -3.53 7.17 -12.97
C CYS A 75 -2.51 8.21 -12.52
N VAL A 76 -2.91 9.00 -11.52
CA VAL A 76 -2.07 10.05 -10.94
C VAL A 76 -1.17 9.54 -9.79
N VAL A 77 -1.40 8.34 -9.28
CA VAL A 77 -0.73 7.79 -8.09
C VAL A 77 0.81 7.84 -8.15
N PRO A 78 1.49 7.46 -9.24
CA PRO A 78 2.95 7.53 -9.29
C PRO A 78 3.50 8.96 -9.09
N PHE A 79 2.71 9.97 -9.45
CA PHE A 79 3.09 11.38 -9.35
C PHE A 79 2.73 12.01 -7.99
N THR A 80 1.71 11.49 -7.31
CA THR A 80 1.22 12.05 -6.04
C THR A 80 1.67 11.27 -4.81
N ARG A 81 1.97 9.97 -4.96
CA ARG A 81 2.42 9.08 -3.89
C ARG A 81 3.81 8.48 -4.13
N GLY A 82 4.42 8.82 -5.26
CA GLY A 82 5.77 8.38 -5.61
C GLY A 82 5.89 6.92 -5.98
N ARG A 83 7.13 6.45 -5.94
CA ARG A 83 7.48 5.07 -6.29
C ARG A 83 6.99 4.09 -5.25
N GLU A 84 6.75 2.86 -5.70
CA GLU A 84 6.31 1.76 -4.85
C GLU A 84 7.38 1.37 -3.84
N ARG A 85 6.96 1.26 -2.58
CA ARG A 85 7.77 0.78 -1.47
C ARG A 85 6.90 0.04 -0.47
N SER A 86 7.43 -1.06 0.03
CA SER A 86 6.74 -1.96 0.95
C SER A 86 7.15 -1.68 2.38
N ARG A 87 6.19 -1.77 3.28
CA ARG A 87 6.38 -1.65 4.72
C ARG A 87 7.02 -2.93 5.26
N ASN A 88 7.83 -2.82 6.31
CA ASN A 88 8.45 -3.95 6.98
C ASN A 88 7.38 -4.92 7.51
N PRO A 89 7.49 -6.25 7.24
CA PRO A 89 6.55 -7.27 7.72
C PRO A 89 6.35 -7.23 9.23
N ASP A 90 7.42 -7.11 10.01
CA ASP A 90 7.34 -7.10 11.48
C ASP A 90 6.53 -5.92 12.00
N SER A 91 6.60 -4.76 11.32
CA SER A 91 5.80 -3.59 11.70
C SER A 91 4.32 -3.79 11.37
N ILE A 92 4.01 -4.54 10.30
CA ILE A 92 2.63 -4.91 9.95
C ILE A 92 2.07 -5.88 10.98
N LEU A 93 2.83 -6.92 11.33
CA LEU A 93 2.41 -7.90 12.34
C LEU A 93 2.18 -7.25 13.71
N ARG A 94 3.07 -6.34 14.14
CA ARG A 94 2.88 -5.59 15.39
C ARG A 94 1.59 -4.76 15.39
N GLU A 95 1.30 -4.05 14.30
CA GLU A 95 0.06 -3.26 14.20
C GLU A 95 -1.17 -4.17 14.24
N ILE A 96 -1.14 -5.33 13.58
CA ILE A 96 -2.24 -6.29 13.60
C ILE A 96 -2.41 -6.89 15.01
N ASP A 97 -1.32 -7.19 15.70
CA ASP A 97 -1.36 -7.69 17.09
C ASP A 97 -1.98 -6.66 18.05
N GLU A 98 -1.56 -5.39 17.97
CA GLU A 98 -2.17 -4.30 18.74
C GLU A 98 -3.68 -4.18 18.47
N LEU A 99 -4.10 -4.37 17.22
CA LEU A 99 -5.52 -4.35 16.86
C LEU A 99 -6.27 -5.56 17.41
N ASN A 100 -5.67 -6.74 17.34
CA ASN A 100 -6.22 -7.96 17.91
C ASN A 100 -6.44 -7.83 19.41
N GLN A 101 -5.45 -7.32 20.14
CA GLN A 101 -5.54 -7.06 21.58
C GLN A 101 -6.63 -6.03 21.92
N LYS A 102 -6.92 -5.08 21.03
CA LYS A 102 -8.03 -4.11 21.14
C LYS A 102 -9.39 -4.68 20.72
N GLY A 103 -9.47 -5.96 20.37
CA GLY A 103 -10.71 -6.65 20.04
C GLY A 103 -11.16 -6.57 18.58
N TYR A 104 -10.34 -6.05 17.67
CA TYR A 104 -10.64 -6.07 16.23
C TYR A 104 -10.68 -7.52 15.71
N ARG A 105 -11.61 -7.80 14.78
CA ARG A 105 -11.86 -9.14 14.24
C ARG A 105 -11.68 -9.24 12.74
N GLU A 106 -11.54 -8.12 12.05
CA GLU A 106 -11.28 -8.09 10.61
C GLU A 106 -10.19 -7.06 10.27
N ILE A 107 -9.23 -7.46 9.47
CA ILE A 107 -8.16 -6.60 8.95
C ILE A 107 -8.22 -6.59 7.43
N THR A 108 -8.17 -5.40 6.84
CA THR A 108 -7.98 -5.23 5.40
C THR A 108 -6.59 -4.68 5.11
N LEU A 109 -5.76 -5.48 4.45
CA LEU A 109 -4.46 -5.04 3.96
C LEU A 109 -4.64 -4.09 2.77
N LEU A 110 -4.05 -2.89 2.85
CA LEU A 110 -4.21 -1.83 1.87
C LEU A 110 -2.90 -1.38 1.25
N GLY A 111 -3.00 -0.97 -0.01
CA GLY A 111 -1.95 -0.31 -0.77
C GLY A 111 -2.53 0.29 -2.05
N GLN A 112 -1.70 0.83 -2.92
CA GLN A 112 -2.10 1.24 -4.26
C GLN A 112 -2.06 0.07 -5.25
N ASN A 113 -1.33 -0.99 -4.91
CA ASN A 113 -1.27 -2.29 -5.55
C ASN A 113 -0.72 -3.29 -4.52
N VAL A 114 -1.58 -4.04 -3.84
CA VAL A 114 -1.16 -4.91 -2.73
C VAL A 114 -0.40 -6.13 -3.20
N ASP A 115 -0.76 -6.70 -4.37
CA ASP A 115 -0.14 -7.92 -4.91
C ASP A 115 1.32 -7.70 -5.26
N SER A 116 1.71 -6.47 -5.50
CA SER A 116 3.09 -6.12 -5.81
C SER A 116 3.99 -5.95 -4.60
N TYR A 117 3.47 -6.14 -3.38
CA TYR A 117 4.25 -6.05 -2.15
C TYR A 117 5.55 -6.87 -2.26
N LEU A 118 6.66 -6.21 -1.98
CA LEU A 118 8.00 -6.82 -1.96
C LEU A 118 8.88 -6.05 -0.99
N TRP A 119 9.10 -6.62 0.20
CA TRP A 119 10.04 -6.08 1.18
C TRP A 119 11.36 -6.83 1.10
N TYR A 120 12.48 -6.11 1.11
CA TYR A 120 13.83 -6.67 1.02
C TYR A 120 14.84 -5.87 1.87
N GLY A 121 14.35 -5.26 2.97
CA GLY A 121 15.13 -4.39 3.84
C GLY A 121 14.78 -2.91 3.69
N GLY A 122 13.84 -2.57 2.81
CA GLY A 122 13.34 -1.20 2.59
C GLY A 122 13.78 -0.58 1.26
N GLY A 123 13.27 0.63 0.99
CA GLY A 123 13.52 1.35 -0.27
C GLY A 123 12.52 1.04 -1.39
N PRO A 124 12.68 1.68 -2.57
CA PRO A 124 11.78 1.51 -3.70
C PRO A 124 11.86 0.11 -4.31
N LYS A 125 10.74 -0.52 -4.62
CA LYS A 125 10.67 -1.84 -5.26
C LYS A 125 11.53 -1.97 -6.50
N LYS A 126 11.59 -0.93 -7.35
CA LYS A 126 12.42 -0.92 -8.57
C LYS A 126 13.90 -1.18 -8.30
N ASP A 127 14.41 -0.85 -7.11
CA ASP A 127 15.81 -1.02 -6.74
C ASP A 127 16.13 -2.45 -6.27
N PHE A 128 15.14 -3.34 -6.15
CA PHE A 128 15.33 -4.76 -5.81
C PHE A 128 16.31 -5.49 -6.75
N LYS A 129 16.39 -5.07 -8.01
CA LYS A 129 17.36 -5.63 -8.96
C LYS A 129 18.80 -5.45 -8.49
N LYS A 130 19.08 -4.39 -7.73
CA LYS A 130 20.40 -4.03 -7.16
C LYS A 130 20.61 -4.61 -5.75
N ALA A 131 19.60 -5.25 -5.18
CA ALA A 131 19.68 -5.83 -3.84
C ALA A 131 20.75 -6.92 -3.77
N THR A 132 21.37 -7.06 -2.61
CA THR A 132 22.36 -8.12 -2.35
C THR A 132 21.71 -9.50 -2.40
N ASN A 133 22.54 -10.56 -2.53
CA ASN A 133 22.01 -11.93 -2.52
C ASN A 133 21.31 -12.25 -1.19
N GLU A 134 21.81 -11.74 -0.08
CA GLU A 134 21.19 -11.89 1.24
C GLU A 134 19.80 -11.20 1.29
N GLN A 135 19.71 -9.95 0.83
CA GLN A 135 18.44 -9.23 0.74
C GLN A 135 17.42 -9.94 -0.15
N LYS A 136 17.86 -10.50 -1.29
CA LYS A 136 17.00 -11.27 -2.18
C LYS A 136 16.50 -12.56 -1.52
N LYS A 137 17.39 -13.27 -0.80
CA LYS A 137 17.04 -14.50 -0.09
C LYS A 137 16.04 -14.26 1.04
N ASN A 138 16.18 -13.14 1.75
CA ASN A 138 15.34 -12.77 2.89
C ASN A 138 14.15 -11.88 2.49
N SER A 139 13.89 -11.71 1.19
CA SER A 139 12.77 -10.89 0.73
C SER A 139 11.44 -11.54 1.01
N VAL A 140 10.44 -10.71 1.32
CA VAL A 140 9.07 -11.11 1.61
C VAL A 140 8.16 -10.52 0.52
N ASN A 141 7.54 -11.37 -0.29
CA ASN A 141 6.53 -10.99 -1.28
C ASN A 141 5.12 -11.00 -0.67
N PHE A 142 4.09 -10.66 -1.46
CA PHE A 142 2.73 -10.58 -0.97
C PHE A 142 2.18 -11.94 -0.49
N SER A 143 2.42 -13.02 -1.22
CA SER A 143 2.02 -14.37 -0.81
C SER A 143 2.64 -14.76 0.54
N SER A 144 3.94 -14.49 0.71
CA SER A 144 4.65 -14.75 1.97
C SER A 144 4.11 -13.90 3.12
N LEU A 145 3.83 -12.59 2.89
CA LEU A 145 3.23 -11.72 3.88
C LEU A 145 1.83 -12.21 4.27
N LEU A 146 1.01 -12.57 3.29
CA LEU A 146 -0.35 -13.06 3.51
C LEU A 146 -0.34 -14.34 4.33
N ASN A 147 0.59 -15.27 4.04
CA ASN A 147 0.81 -16.48 4.82
C ASN A 147 1.23 -16.15 6.26
N LEU A 148 2.18 -15.22 6.46
CA LEU A 148 2.61 -14.80 7.80
C LEU A 148 1.45 -14.22 8.62
N VAL A 149 0.66 -13.32 8.04
CA VAL A 149 -0.48 -12.70 8.73
C VAL A 149 -1.55 -13.75 9.05
N ALA A 150 -1.91 -14.62 8.09
CA ALA A 150 -2.95 -15.61 8.29
C ALA A 150 -2.59 -16.66 9.35
N SER A 151 -1.35 -17.13 9.36
CA SER A 151 -0.88 -18.10 10.35
C SER A 151 -0.69 -17.50 11.75
N SER A 152 -0.27 -16.21 11.84
CA SER A 152 -0.07 -15.55 13.13
C SER A 152 -1.38 -15.16 13.82
N PHE A 153 -2.44 -14.91 13.07
CA PHE A 153 -3.72 -14.42 13.59
C PHE A 153 -4.91 -15.24 13.05
N PRO A 154 -5.03 -16.52 13.44
CA PRO A 154 -6.05 -17.41 12.88
C PRO A 154 -7.49 -16.97 13.19
N GLU A 155 -7.70 -16.19 14.24
CA GLU A 155 -9.02 -15.68 14.65
C GLU A 155 -9.42 -14.37 13.96
N ILE A 156 -8.49 -13.73 13.24
CA ILE A 156 -8.75 -12.49 12.51
C ILE A 156 -9.12 -12.81 11.07
N ARG A 157 -10.24 -12.27 10.61
CA ARG A 157 -10.62 -12.30 9.20
C ARG A 157 -9.71 -11.35 8.41
N ILE A 158 -9.07 -11.87 7.37
CA ILE A 158 -8.13 -11.12 6.55
C ILE A 158 -8.75 -10.83 5.19
N ARG A 159 -8.69 -9.57 4.81
CA ARG A 159 -9.01 -9.07 3.47
C ARG A 159 -7.82 -8.33 2.88
N PHE A 160 -7.81 -8.17 1.59
CA PHE A 160 -6.93 -7.23 0.90
C PHE A 160 -7.68 -6.57 -0.27
N SER A 161 -7.21 -5.42 -0.69
CA SER A 161 -7.87 -4.65 -1.74
C SER A 161 -6.84 -3.95 -2.63
N THR A 162 -7.30 -3.55 -3.84
CA THR A 162 -6.47 -2.89 -4.85
C THR A 162 -5.46 -3.81 -5.51
N SER A 163 -5.88 -5.01 -5.86
CA SER A 163 -5.11 -5.95 -6.68
C SER A 163 -4.97 -5.47 -8.14
N ASN A 164 -3.90 -5.90 -8.77
CA ASN A 164 -3.68 -5.69 -10.19
C ASN A 164 -3.48 -7.05 -10.88
N PRO A 165 -4.23 -7.36 -11.96
CA PRO A 165 -4.08 -8.64 -12.67
C PRO A 165 -2.65 -8.97 -13.06
N GLN A 166 -1.81 -7.97 -13.33
CA GLN A 166 -0.41 -8.14 -13.68
C GLN A 166 0.43 -8.75 -12.55
N ASP A 167 0.12 -8.40 -11.30
CA ASP A 167 0.91 -8.77 -10.12
C ASP A 167 0.25 -9.91 -9.32
N MET A 168 -0.99 -10.31 -9.66
CA MET A 168 -1.65 -11.48 -9.09
C MET A 168 -0.91 -12.75 -9.53
N THR A 169 -0.46 -13.53 -8.56
CA THR A 169 0.26 -14.79 -8.79
C THR A 169 -0.53 -15.98 -8.25
N ILE A 170 -0.22 -17.17 -8.77
CA ILE A 170 -0.86 -18.40 -8.33
C ILE A 170 -0.60 -18.67 -6.84
N GLU A 171 0.58 -18.31 -6.34
CA GLU A 171 0.95 -18.50 -4.93
C GLU A 171 0.07 -17.67 -3.98
N VAL A 172 -0.46 -16.53 -4.42
CA VAL A 172 -1.43 -15.74 -3.64
C VAL A 172 -2.74 -16.51 -3.54
N ILE A 173 -3.23 -17.06 -4.66
CA ILE A 173 -4.47 -17.85 -4.72
C ILE A 173 -4.34 -19.13 -3.89
N GLU A 174 -3.21 -19.84 -3.99
CA GLU A 174 -2.91 -21.02 -3.17
C GLU A 174 -2.86 -20.68 -1.67
N THR A 175 -2.30 -19.51 -1.31
CA THR A 175 -2.29 -19.06 0.08
C THR A 175 -3.71 -18.78 0.56
N MET A 176 -4.55 -18.13 -0.25
CA MET A 176 -5.95 -17.90 0.07
C MET A 176 -6.71 -19.21 0.29
N SER A 177 -6.48 -20.22 -0.53
CA SER A 177 -7.15 -21.52 -0.40
C SER A 177 -6.70 -22.33 0.82
N ARG A 178 -5.51 -22.03 1.35
CA ARG A 178 -4.93 -22.75 2.51
C ARG A 178 -5.49 -22.28 3.85
N TYR A 179 -5.93 -21.03 3.95
CA TYR A 179 -6.30 -20.39 5.21
C TYR A 179 -7.78 -19.97 5.20
N GLU A 180 -8.59 -20.55 6.08
CA GLU A 180 -10.03 -20.24 6.21
C GLU A 180 -10.30 -18.81 6.68
N ASN A 181 -9.35 -18.20 7.39
CA ASN A 181 -9.46 -16.82 7.86
C ASN A 181 -9.15 -15.77 6.78
N ILE A 182 -8.71 -16.16 5.59
CA ILE A 182 -8.60 -15.26 4.44
C ILE A 182 -9.93 -15.29 3.67
N CYS A 183 -10.51 -14.11 3.44
CA CYS A 183 -11.77 -14.00 2.70
C CYS A 183 -11.61 -14.44 1.24
N ASN A 184 -12.55 -15.26 0.76
CA ASN A 184 -12.66 -15.67 -0.64
C ASN A 184 -13.21 -14.54 -1.53
N TYR A 185 -12.50 -13.41 -1.55
CA TYR A 185 -12.88 -12.23 -2.31
C TYR A 185 -11.63 -11.51 -2.82
N ILE A 186 -11.61 -11.22 -4.11
CA ILE A 186 -10.52 -10.48 -4.77
C ILE A 186 -11.11 -9.28 -5.52
N HIS A 187 -10.60 -8.08 -5.24
CA HIS A 187 -10.87 -6.90 -6.05
C HIS A 187 -9.79 -6.80 -7.13
N LEU A 188 -10.09 -7.30 -8.32
CA LEU A 188 -9.14 -7.45 -9.44
C LEU A 188 -9.63 -6.72 -10.71
N PRO A 189 -9.48 -5.39 -10.80
CA PRO A 189 -10.05 -4.60 -11.88
C PRO A 189 -9.30 -4.79 -13.20
N ILE A 190 -9.97 -5.34 -14.23
CA ILE A 190 -9.42 -5.47 -15.58
C ILE A 190 -9.31 -4.12 -16.32
N GLN A 191 -10.19 -3.17 -16.02
CA GLN A 191 -10.32 -1.84 -16.62
C GLN A 191 -10.96 -1.80 -18.01
N SER A 192 -10.73 -2.77 -18.90
CA SER A 192 -11.36 -2.90 -20.22
C SER A 192 -11.33 -4.35 -20.69
N GLY A 193 -12.35 -4.76 -21.43
CA GLY A 193 -12.38 -6.04 -22.15
C GLY A 193 -11.71 -6.00 -23.52
N SER A 194 -11.14 -4.86 -23.93
CA SER A 194 -10.48 -4.68 -25.22
C SER A 194 -8.97 -4.54 -25.08
N ASP A 195 -8.21 -5.45 -25.70
CA ASP A 195 -6.74 -5.42 -25.66
C ASP A 195 -6.17 -4.13 -26.25
N ARG A 196 -6.83 -3.57 -27.30
CA ARG A 196 -6.44 -2.26 -27.86
C ARG A 196 -6.56 -1.15 -26.82
N ILE A 197 -7.59 -1.16 -25.99
CA ILE A 197 -7.78 -0.17 -24.91
C ILE A 197 -6.81 -0.45 -23.76
N LEU A 198 -6.66 -1.70 -23.34
CA LEU A 198 -5.70 -2.08 -22.28
C LEU A 198 -4.29 -1.61 -22.63
N LYS A 199 -3.84 -1.80 -23.88
CA LYS A 199 -2.55 -1.29 -24.36
C LYS A 199 -2.45 0.24 -24.27
N LYS A 200 -3.51 0.97 -24.66
CA LYS A 200 -3.55 2.44 -24.52
C LYS A 200 -3.55 2.89 -23.06
N MET A 201 -4.11 2.11 -22.16
CA MET A 201 -4.12 2.36 -20.73
C MET A 201 -2.79 1.97 -20.03
N ASN A 202 -1.82 1.45 -20.79
CA ASN A 202 -0.57 0.88 -20.25
C ASN A 202 -0.84 -0.24 -19.23
N ARG A 203 -1.86 -1.08 -19.51
CA ARG A 203 -2.11 -2.32 -18.78
C ARG A 203 -1.35 -3.45 -19.46
N LEU A 204 -0.51 -4.16 -18.70
CA LEU A 204 0.44 -5.13 -19.26
C LEU A 204 -0.14 -6.54 -19.40
N ARG A 205 -1.46 -6.70 -19.22
CA ARG A 205 -2.18 -7.97 -19.46
C ARG A 205 -3.26 -7.80 -20.51
N THR A 206 -3.42 -8.82 -21.32
CA THR A 206 -4.52 -8.97 -22.28
C THR A 206 -5.79 -9.47 -21.58
N ARG A 207 -6.93 -9.36 -22.27
CA ARG A 207 -8.20 -9.96 -21.81
C ARG A 207 -8.06 -11.46 -21.57
N LYS A 208 -7.35 -12.17 -22.50
CA LYS A 208 -7.15 -13.61 -22.39
C LYS A 208 -6.36 -13.96 -21.12
N GLU A 209 -5.22 -13.33 -20.89
CA GLU A 209 -4.40 -13.56 -19.69
C GLU A 209 -5.14 -13.23 -18.38
N TYR A 210 -6.11 -12.29 -18.41
CA TYR A 210 -6.97 -12.03 -17.25
C TYR A 210 -7.98 -13.15 -17.00
N ILE A 211 -8.50 -13.78 -18.06
CA ILE A 211 -9.46 -14.89 -17.93
C ILE A 211 -8.74 -16.17 -17.48
N ASP A 212 -7.47 -16.31 -17.80
CA ASP A 212 -6.65 -17.48 -17.48
C ASP A 212 -6.10 -17.46 -16.02
N ILE A 213 -6.31 -16.34 -15.26
CA ILE A 213 -6.05 -16.25 -13.81
C ILE A 213 -7.16 -16.92 -13.02
#